data_09a0c65b44d2a88b130e86ee4333521a
#
_entry.id   09a0c65b44d2a88b130e86ee4333521a
#
_cell.length_a   1.000
_cell.length_b   1.000
_cell.length_c   1.000
_cell.angle_alpha   90.00
_cell.angle_beta   90.00
_cell.angle_gamma   90.00
#
_symmetry.space_group_name_H-M   'P 1'
#
loop_
_entity.id
_entity.type
_entity.pdbx_description
1 polymer ?
#
loop_
_entity_poly.entity_id
_entity_poly.type
_entity_poly.pdbx_seq_one_letter_code
_entity_poly.pdbx_strand_id
1 'polypeptide(L)'
;MSEAEKGMENSCNTMEVRPAIMQMSYPAIRVSGKNPRYAEILKIDCCGAVSELSAVTQYVHSQILLSNRNCEAAKIILSIAMAEMIHLQKLGQLIELLGGYLDYKVMKNQRSTACWTTEWLSLQREPSKMIQEGIASEKSAIMQYQKHMQLIKDPYVRNVIARIIKDEEYHIFLLQSCQI
;
A
#
# COMPACT_ATOMS: atom_id res chain seq x y z
N MET A 1 38.22 -21.12 -23.22
CA MET A 1 37.43 -20.41 -22.17
C MET A 1 36.05 -20.14 -22.74
N SER A 2 35.06 -20.85 -22.25
CA SER A 2 33.71 -20.88 -22.85
C SER A 2 32.94 -19.62 -22.50
N GLU A 3 32.12 -19.11 -23.45
CA GLU A 3 31.22 -17.95 -23.33
C GLU A 3 30.03 -18.17 -22.35
N ALA A 4 30.14 -19.09 -21.40
CA ALA A 4 29.03 -19.56 -20.57
C ALA A 4 28.87 -18.83 -19.21
N GLU A 5 29.61 -17.77 -18.94
CA GLU A 5 29.54 -17.06 -17.65
C GLU A 5 29.19 -15.55 -17.76
N LYS A 6 28.38 -15.17 -18.75
CA LYS A 6 27.67 -13.88 -18.60
C LYS A 6 26.52 -14.10 -17.67
N GLY A 7 26.71 -13.76 -16.41
CA GLY A 7 25.63 -13.74 -15.41
C GLY A 7 24.45 -12.92 -15.93
N MET A 8 23.22 -13.40 -15.69
CA MET A 8 22.01 -12.61 -15.98
C MET A 8 21.93 -11.48 -14.97
N GLU A 9 22.16 -10.25 -15.44
CA GLU A 9 22.08 -9.04 -14.63
C GLU A 9 20.76 -8.33 -14.86
N ASN A 10 20.13 -7.85 -13.78
CA ASN A 10 18.91 -7.06 -13.90
C ASN A 10 19.28 -5.67 -14.44
N SER A 11 18.86 -5.38 -15.68
CA SER A 11 19.20 -4.12 -16.37
C SER A 11 18.35 -2.92 -15.93
N CYS A 12 17.31 -3.12 -15.13
CA CYS A 12 16.44 -2.03 -14.69
C CYS A 12 17.09 -1.24 -13.55
N ASN A 13 17.54 -0.01 -13.85
CA ASN A 13 18.05 0.90 -12.82
C ASN A 13 16.90 1.53 -12.03
N THR A 14 16.76 1.17 -10.75
CA THR A 14 15.72 1.67 -9.83
C THR A 14 16.25 2.72 -8.84
N MET A 15 17.51 3.12 -8.91
CA MET A 15 18.14 4.02 -7.93
C MET A 15 17.55 5.44 -7.90
N GLU A 16 16.87 5.88 -8.96
CA GLU A 16 16.27 7.21 -9.06
C GLU A 16 14.76 7.23 -8.83
N VAL A 17 14.17 6.10 -8.44
CA VAL A 17 12.73 6.01 -8.20
C VAL A 17 12.38 6.73 -6.90
N ARG A 18 11.35 7.58 -6.98
CA ARG A 18 10.78 8.30 -5.82
C ARG A 18 9.38 7.77 -5.51
N PRO A 19 8.91 7.91 -4.25
CA PRO A 19 7.54 7.52 -3.91
C PRO A 19 6.50 8.23 -4.78
N ALA A 20 5.49 7.48 -5.22
CA ALA A 20 4.37 7.98 -6.02
C ALA A 20 3.36 8.72 -5.13
N ILE A 21 3.72 9.86 -4.58
CA ILE A 21 2.85 10.69 -3.74
C ILE A 21 2.50 11.99 -4.45
N MET A 22 1.27 12.45 -4.24
CA MET A 22 0.85 13.77 -4.72
C MET A 22 1.72 14.88 -4.12
N GLN A 23 1.99 15.93 -4.91
CA GLN A 23 2.77 17.12 -4.48
C GLN A 23 1.99 17.98 -3.49
N MET A 24 1.55 17.38 -2.41
CA MET A 24 0.80 18.00 -1.32
C MET A 24 1.39 17.50 0.00
N SER A 25 1.62 18.42 0.95
CA SER A 25 2.10 18.04 2.27
C SER A 25 1.11 17.13 3.00
N TYR A 26 1.63 16.13 3.71
CA TYR A 26 0.81 15.37 4.64
C TYR A 26 0.42 16.22 5.85
N PRO A 27 -0.81 16.06 6.38
CA PRO A 27 -1.17 16.61 7.65
C PRO A 27 -0.25 16.10 8.77
N ALA A 28 -0.08 16.89 9.82
CA ALA A 28 0.64 16.45 11.01
C ALA A 28 0.00 15.18 11.60
N ILE A 29 0.80 14.21 11.97
CA ILE A 29 0.33 12.97 12.59
C ILE A 29 0.01 13.28 14.06
N ARG A 30 -1.26 13.40 14.36
CA ARG A 30 -1.80 13.65 15.69
C ARG A 30 -3.24 13.15 15.81
N VAL A 31 -3.74 13.08 17.03
CA VAL A 31 -5.12 12.68 17.37
C VAL A 31 -5.72 13.64 18.39
N SER A 32 -7.05 13.71 18.48
CA SER A 32 -7.75 14.50 19.51
C SER A 32 -7.62 13.88 20.89
N GLY A 33 -7.38 12.58 20.99
CA GLY A 33 -7.23 11.81 22.21
C GLY A 33 -7.16 10.31 21.93
N LYS A 34 -6.86 9.53 22.98
CA LYS A 34 -6.84 8.07 22.86
C LYS A 34 -8.23 7.52 22.50
N ASN A 35 -8.27 6.64 21.52
CA ASN A 35 -9.49 5.92 21.11
C ASN A 35 -9.10 4.54 20.53
N PRO A 36 -8.99 3.49 21.35
CA PRO A 36 -8.60 2.16 20.89
C PRO A 36 -9.53 1.58 19.81
N ARG A 37 -10.81 1.97 19.80
CA ARG A 37 -11.74 1.54 18.74
C ARG A 37 -11.34 2.10 17.37
N TYR A 38 -10.88 3.35 17.30
CA TYR A 38 -10.36 3.92 16.06
C TYR A 38 -9.04 3.27 15.66
N ALA A 39 -8.19 2.92 16.62
CA ALA A 39 -6.98 2.15 16.35
C ALA A 39 -7.29 0.80 15.71
N GLU A 40 -8.29 0.06 16.20
CA GLU A 40 -8.70 -1.21 15.59
C GLU A 40 -9.27 -1.05 14.17
N ILE A 41 -9.95 0.07 13.87
CA ILE A 41 -10.39 0.38 12.51
C ILE A 41 -9.17 0.61 11.60
N LEU A 42 -8.19 1.42 12.03
CA LEU A 42 -6.98 1.69 11.26
C LEU A 42 -6.08 0.46 11.09
N LYS A 43 -6.12 -0.50 12.02
CA LYS A 43 -5.41 -1.78 11.84
C LYS A 43 -5.91 -2.56 10.63
N ILE A 44 -7.19 -2.45 10.28
CA ILE A 44 -7.73 -3.07 9.07
C ILE A 44 -7.09 -2.46 7.83
N ASP A 45 -6.94 -1.13 7.79
CA ASP A 45 -6.27 -0.42 6.68
C ASP A 45 -4.77 -0.72 6.65
N CYS A 46 -4.17 -0.92 7.81
CA CYS A 46 -2.74 -1.16 7.95
C CYS A 46 -2.32 -2.58 7.55
N CYS A 47 -3.08 -3.60 7.96
CA CYS A 47 -2.69 -5.01 7.83
C CYS A 47 -3.86 -5.99 7.62
N GLY A 48 -5.01 -5.55 7.13
CA GLY A 48 -6.11 -6.41 6.67
C GLY A 48 -5.86 -7.00 5.27
N ALA A 49 -6.88 -7.61 4.69
CA ALA A 49 -6.79 -8.16 3.34
C ALA A 49 -6.64 -7.04 2.28
N VAL A 50 -7.43 -5.98 2.40
CA VAL A 50 -7.23 -4.72 1.66
C VAL A 50 -6.48 -3.78 2.60
N SER A 51 -5.18 -3.63 2.42
CA SER A 51 -4.33 -2.89 3.37
C SER A 51 -3.01 -2.48 2.76
N GLU A 52 -2.34 -1.51 3.40
CA GLU A 52 -1.02 -1.04 3.00
C GLU A 52 0.04 -2.13 3.00
N LEU A 53 0.00 -3.04 4.00
CA LEU A 53 0.95 -4.16 4.04
C LEU A 53 0.75 -5.11 2.87
N SER A 54 -0.50 -5.37 2.49
CA SER A 54 -0.83 -6.18 1.31
C SER A 54 -0.38 -5.48 0.03
N ALA A 55 -0.63 -4.17 -0.10
CA ALA A 55 -0.22 -3.36 -1.24
C ALA A 55 1.31 -3.33 -1.40
N VAL A 56 2.07 -3.02 -0.35
CA VAL A 56 3.55 -3.06 -0.36
C VAL A 56 4.05 -4.40 -0.89
N THR A 57 3.55 -5.50 -0.31
CA THR A 57 4.02 -6.84 -0.67
C THR A 57 3.65 -7.21 -2.10
N GLN A 58 2.42 -6.88 -2.52
CA GLN A 58 1.91 -7.14 -3.88
C GLN A 58 2.70 -6.34 -4.92
N TYR A 59 2.95 -5.05 -4.68
CA TYR A 59 3.69 -4.22 -5.63
C TYR A 59 5.17 -4.56 -5.71
N VAL A 60 5.81 -4.93 -4.59
CA VAL A 60 7.19 -5.45 -4.62
C VAL A 60 7.27 -6.75 -5.43
N HIS A 61 6.31 -7.68 -5.26
CA HIS A 61 6.24 -8.90 -6.07
C HIS A 61 6.11 -8.57 -7.56
N SER A 62 5.19 -7.70 -7.93
CA SER A 62 4.95 -7.30 -9.32
C SER A 62 6.17 -6.59 -9.93
N GLN A 63 6.81 -5.70 -9.18
CA GLN A 63 8.02 -4.99 -9.60
C GLN A 63 9.17 -5.95 -9.95
N ILE A 64 9.44 -6.94 -9.07
CA ILE A 64 10.49 -7.93 -9.29
C ILE A 64 10.26 -8.68 -10.61
N LEU A 65 9.03 -9.10 -10.89
CA LEU A 65 8.69 -9.83 -12.10
C LEU A 65 8.75 -8.98 -13.38
N LEU A 66 8.46 -7.68 -13.26
CA LEU A 66 8.46 -6.73 -14.38
C LEU A 66 9.84 -6.18 -14.70
N SER A 67 10.77 -6.16 -13.75
CA SER A 67 12.06 -5.48 -13.89
C SER A 67 12.89 -5.96 -15.11
N ASN A 68 12.76 -7.22 -15.53
CA ASN A 68 13.41 -7.76 -16.71
C ASN A 68 12.52 -7.82 -17.97
N ARG A 69 11.26 -7.37 -17.88
CA ARG A 69 10.28 -7.42 -18.97
C ARG A 69 9.85 -6.06 -19.45
N ASN A 70 9.62 -5.15 -18.51
CA ASN A 70 9.20 -3.77 -18.75
C ASN A 70 9.72 -2.88 -17.61
N CYS A 71 10.89 -2.30 -17.80
CA CYS A 71 11.57 -1.49 -16.79
C CYS A 71 10.75 -0.24 -16.39
N GLU A 72 10.05 0.39 -17.33
CA GLU A 72 9.25 1.59 -17.04
C GLU A 72 8.05 1.25 -16.14
N ALA A 73 7.32 0.18 -16.46
CA ALA A 73 6.26 -0.30 -15.58
C ALA A 73 6.80 -0.74 -14.21
N ALA A 74 7.96 -1.41 -14.17
CA ALA A 74 8.60 -1.79 -12.91
C ALA A 74 8.95 -0.59 -12.03
N LYS A 75 9.43 0.51 -12.61
CA LYS A 75 9.72 1.77 -11.88
C LYS A 75 8.45 2.40 -11.34
N ILE A 76 7.38 2.47 -12.13
CA ILE A 76 6.08 2.98 -11.69
C ILE A 76 5.58 2.16 -10.48
N ILE A 77 5.57 0.83 -10.58
CA ILE A 77 5.11 -0.04 -9.52
C ILE A 77 5.99 0.07 -8.26
N LEU A 78 7.31 0.21 -8.42
CA LEU A 78 8.19 0.46 -7.28
C LEU A 78 7.88 1.79 -6.60
N SER A 79 7.61 2.85 -7.39
CA SER A 79 7.24 4.15 -6.84
C SER A 79 5.96 4.10 -6.01
N ILE A 80 4.98 3.30 -6.44
CA ILE A 80 3.75 3.04 -5.69
C ILE A 80 4.08 2.24 -4.41
N ALA A 81 4.83 1.14 -4.49
CA ALA A 81 5.23 0.38 -3.31
C ALA A 81 5.91 1.26 -2.24
N MET A 82 6.72 2.23 -2.66
CA MET A 82 7.36 3.20 -1.75
C MET A 82 6.34 4.14 -1.10
N ALA A 83 5.29 4.54 -1.81
CA ALA A 83 4.20 5.34 -1.27
C ALA A 83 3.40 4.54 -0.23
N GLU A 84 3.08 3.26 -0.51
CA GLU A 84 2.37 2.39 0.42
C GLU A 84 3.15 2.15 1.73
N MET A 85 4.49 2.08 1.67
CA MET A 85 5.31 2.06 2.89
C MET A 85 5.15 3.33 3.73
N ILE A 86 5.00 4.49 3.08
CA ILE A 86 4.74 5.76 3.78
C ILE A 86 3.33 5.75 4.40
N HIS A 87 2.32 5.24 3.70
CA HIS A 87 0.96 5.08 4.22
C HIS A 87 0.94 4.15 5.44
N LEU A 88 1.56 2.98 5.31
CA LEU A 88 1.71 2.00 6.39
C LEU A 88 2.33 2.64 7.65
N GLN A 89 3.41 3.42 7.49
CA GLN A 89 4.06 4.12 8.59
C GLN A 89 3.12 5.15 9.25
N LYS A 90 2.41 5.95 8.44
CA LYS A 90 1.50 6.97 8.97
C LYS A 90 0.33 6.38 9.72
N LEU A 91 -0.27 5.32 9.20
CA LEU A 91 -1.34 4.60 9.90
C LEU A 91 -0.83 3.96 11.20
N GLY A 92 0.35 3.34 11.18
CA GLY A 92 0.98 2.79 12.38
C GLY A 92 1.18 3.84 13.46
N GLN A 93 1.68 5.04 13.11
CA GLN A 93 1.84 6.14 14.05
C GLN A 93 0.49 6.61 14.64
N LEU A 94 -0.57 6.69 13.84
CA LEU A 94 -1.91 7.02 14.33
C LEU A 94 -2.46 5.94 15.29
N ILE A 95 -2.25 4.66 14.97
CA ILE A 95 -2.65 3.53 15.82
C ILE A 95 -2.03 3.68 17.21
N GLU A 96 -0.73 3.93 17.30
CA GLU A 96 -0.01 4.12 18.57
C GLU A 96 -0.54 5.36 19.34
N LEU A 97 -0.71 6.50 18.67
CA LEU A 97 -1.26 7.71 19.30
C LEU A 97 -2.68 7.50 19.82
N LEU A 98 -3.50 6.69 19.15
CA LEU A 98 -4.84 6.32 19.60
C LEU A 98 -4.84 5.33 20.77
N GLY A 99 -3.67 4.86 21.19
CA GLY A 99 -3.51 3.88 22.28
C GLY A 99 -3.73 2.43 21.86
N GLY A 100 -3.63 2.14 20.56
CA GLY A 100 -3.57 0.80 20.00
C GLY A 100 -2.14 0.27 19.96
N TYR A 101 -1.99 -0.93 19.42
CA TYR A 101 -0.71 -1.58 19.18
C TYR A 101 -0.71 -2.28 17.83
N LEU A 102 0.27 -1.98 16.97
CA LEU A 102 0.39 -2.58 15.65
C LEU A 102 1.10 -3.94 15.73
N ASP A 103 0.33 -4.99 15.93
CA ASP A 103 0.78 -6.39 16.01
C ASP A 103 0.51 -7.19 14.72
N TYR A 104 0.13 -6.48 13.63
CA TYR A 104 -0.22 -7.07 12.33
C TYR A 104 -1.34 -8.11 12.42
N LYS A 105 -2.27 -7.89 13.36
CA LYS A 105 -3.49 -8.68 13.52
C LYS A 105 -4.71 -7.78 13.38
N VAL A 106 -5.76 -8.31 12.78
CA VAL A 106 -7.05 -7.63 12.66
C VAL A 106 -8.14 -8.43 13.34
N MET A 107 -9.15 -7.74 13.85
CA MET A 107 -10.34 -8.39 14.42
C MET A 107 -11.13 -9.09 13.31
N LYS A 108 -11.22 -10.41 13.37
CA LYS A 108 -12.07 -11.21 12.47
C LYS A 108 -13.53 -11.20 12.93
N ASN A 109 -13.73 -11.24 14.24
CA ASN A 109 -15.02 -11.08 14.94
C ASN A 109 -14.73 -10.66 16.38
N GLN A 110 -15.79 -10.48 17.21
CA GLN A 110 -15.65 -10.04 18.61
C GLN A 110 -14.79 -10.97 19.50
N ARG A 111 -14.41 -12.17 19.05
CA ARG A 111 -13.71 -13.17 19.86
C ARG A 111 -12.44 -13.71 19.22
N SER A 112 -12.12 -13.32 17.99
CA SER A 112 -10.94 -13.84 17.27
C SER A 112 -10.25 -12.78 16.44
N THR A 113 -8.95 -12.92 16.31
CA THR A 113 -8.10 -12.12 15.42
C THR A 113 -7.56 -12.99 14.30
N ALA A 114 -7.20 -12.36 13.19
CA ALA A 114 -6.43 -12.97 12.09
C ALA A 114 -5.13 -12.24 11.94
N CYS A 115 -4.02 -12.97 11.82
CA CYS A 115 -2.75 -12.39 11.39
C CYS A 115 -2.82 -12.08 9.90
N TRP A 116 -2.05 -11.08 9.47
CA TRP A 116 -1.80 -10.88 8.05
C TRP A 116 -1.24 -12.17 7.42
N THR A 117 -1.68 -12.49 6.21
CA THR A 117 -1.29 -13.72 5.50
C THR A 117 -1.09 -13.48 4.02
N THR A 118 -0.18 -14.23 3.40
CA THR A 118 0.04 -14.22 1.96
C THR A 118 -1.15 -14.74 1.14
N GLU A 119 -2.12 -15.41 1.77
CA GLU A 119 -3.37 -15.85 1.12
C GLU A 119 -4.22 -14.67 0.62
N TRP A 120 -3.96 -13.47 1.12
CA TRP A 120 -4.64 -12.24 0.69
C TRP A 120 -4.00 -11.59 -0.54
N LEU A 121 -2.86 -12.10 -1.00
CA LEU A 121 -2.14 -11.55 -2.13
C LEU A 121 -2.53 -12.24 -3.44
N SER A 122 -2.63 -11.45 -4.49
CA SER A 122 -2.65 -11.98 -5.85
C SER A 122 -1.23 -12.04 -6.40
N LEU A 123 -0.68 -13.24 -6.50
CA LEU A 123 0.68 -13.47 -6.99
C LEU A 123 0.67 -13.76 -8.50
N GLN A 124 0.06 -12.86 -9.27
CA GLN A 124 0.00 -12.96 -10.73
C GLN A 124 1.40 -12.88 -11.36
N ARG A 125 1.54 -13.54 -12.50
CA ARG A 125 2.77 -13.55 -13.31
C ARG A 125 2.60 -12.88 -14.68
N GLU A 126 1.37 -12.60 -15.06
CA GLU A 126 1.01 -12.01 -16.33
C GLU A 126 0.92 -10.48 -16.15
N PRO A 127 1.74 -9.68 -16.88
CA PRO A 127 1.87 -8.24 -16.65
C PRO A 127 0.56 -7.46 -16.69
N SER A 128 -0.29 -7.71 -17.70
CA SER A 128 -1.56 -6.98 -17.83
C SER A 128 -2.50 -7.27 -16.66
N LYS A 129 -2.50 -8.50 -16.11
CA LYS A 129 -3.27 -8.86 -14.92
C LYS A 129 -2.73 -8.21 -13.67
N MET A 130 -1.41 -8.09 -13.52
CA MET A 130 -0.81 -7.38 -12.38
C MET A 130 -1.31 -5.94 -12.31
N ILE A 131 -1.35 -5.24 -13.45
CA ILE A 131 -1.85 -3.85 -13.51
C ILE A 131 -3.35 -3.79 -13.22
N GLN A 132 -4.16 -4.67 -13.82
CA GLN A 132 -5.61 -4.69 -13.58
C GLN A 132 -5.95 -4.94 -12.11
N GLU A 133 -5.25 -5.86 -11.47
CA GLU A 133 -5.42 -6.15 -10.05
C GLU A 133 -4.92 -5.03 -9.15
N GLY A 134 -3.81 -4.37 -9.51
CA GLY A 134 -3.36 -3.15 -8.85
C GLY A 134 -4.46 -2.09 -8.85
N ILE A 135 -5.02 -1.77 -10.02
CA ILE A 135 -6.13 -0.80 -10.14
C ILE A 135 -7.35 -1.21 -9.30
N ALA A 136 -7.68 -2.50 -9.27
CA ALA A 136 -8.79 -3.00 -8.47
C ALA A 136 -8.53 -2.90 -6.97
N SER A 137 -7.28 -3.15 -6.54
CA SER A 137 -6.84 -2.99 -5.15
C SER A 137 -6.94 -1.55 -4.69
N GLU A 138 -6.42 -0.58 -5.46
CA GLU A 138 -6.51 0.84 -5.11
C GLU A 138 -7.96 1.32 -4.98
N LYS A 139 -8.83 0.92 -5.92
CA LYS A 139 -10.27 1.23 -5.82
C LYS A 139 -10.89 0.65 -4.55
N SER A 140 -10.50 -0.56 -4.17
CA SER A 140 -10.98 -1.21 -2.95
C SER A 140 -10.47 -0.49 -1.69
N ALA A 141 -9.21 -0.05 -1.69
CA ALA A 141 -8.63 0.74 -0.61
C ALA A 141 -9.36 2.08 -0.43
N ILE A 142 -9.61 2.82 -1.52
CA ILE A 142 -10.39 4.08 -1.49
C ILE A 142 -11.77 3.85 -0.87
N MET A 143 -12.50 2.82 -1.30
CA MET A 143 -13.83 2.51 -0.75
C MET A 143 -13.77 2.17 0.74
N GLN A 144 -12.77 1.40 1.17
CA GLN A 144 -12.55 1.06 2.58
C GLN A 144 -12.23 2.30 3.41
N TYR A 145 -11.32 3.15 2.97
CA TYR A 145 -10.98 4.41 3.61
C TYR A 145 -12.18 5.34 3.76
N GLN A 146 -12.98 5.51 2.70
CA GLN A 146 -14.20 6.31 2.75
C GLN A 146 -15.19 5.78 3.80
N LYS A 147 -15.38 4.46 3.90
CA LYS A 147 -16.19 3.81 4.94
C LYS A 147 -15.64 4.07 6.34
N HIS A 148 -14.33 3.94 6.54
CA HIS A 148 -13.70 4.14 7.83
C HIS A 148 -13.76 5.62 8.26
N MET A 149 -13.65 6.56 7.33
CA MET A 149 -13.87 7.98 7.59
C MET A 149 -15.29 8.30 8.08
N GLN A 150 -16.30 7.50 7.74
CA GLN A 150 -17.66 7.69 8.30
C GLN A 150 -17.73 7.26 9.77
N LEU A 151 -16.93 6.26 10.18
CA LEU A 151 -16.90 5.71 11.54
C LEU A 151 -16.00 6.53 12.48
N ILE A 152 -14.87 7.02 11.97
CA ILE A 152 -13.89 7.82 12.70
C ILE A 152 -14.32 9.29 12.68
N LYS A 153 -14.50 9.90 13.88
CA LYS A 153 -14.90 11.31 14.02
C LYS A 153 -13.73 12.24 14.37
N ASP A 154 -12.55 11.69 14.64
CA ASP A 154 -11.34 12.47 14.90
C ASP A 154 -10.92 13.21 13.61
N PRO A 155 -10.91 14.57 13.61
CA PRO A 155 -10.63 15.34 12.42
C PRO A 155 -9.19 15.17 11.93
N TYR A 156 -8.24 14.95 12.83
CA TYR A 156 -6.83 14.76 12.46
C TYR A 156 -6.60 13.43 11.77
N VAL A 157 -7.18 12.36 12.29
CA VAL A 157 -7.15 11.03 11.66
C VAL A 157 -7.81 11.09 10.29
N ARG A 158 -8.99 11.71 10.19
CA ARG A 158 -9.71 11.86 8.92
C ARG A 158 -8.91 12.63 7.87
N ASN A 159 -8.18 13.67 8.27
CA ASN A 159 -7.35 14.45 7.34
C ASN A 159 -6.19 13.61 6.78
N VAL A 160 -5.57 12.76 7.59
CA VAL A 160 -4.53 11.85 7.12
C VAL A 160 -5.10 10.83 6.13
N ILE A 161 -6.23 10.18 6.46
CA ILE A 161 -6.90 9.24 5.55
C ILE A 161 -7.30 9.93 4.24
N ALA A 162 -7.87 11.13 4.31
CA ALA A 162 -8.24 11.89 3.11
C ALA A 162 -7.03 12.22 2.23
N ARG A 163 -5.85 12.43 2.83
CA ARG A 163 -4.61 12.66 2.08
C ARG A 163 -4.10 11.37 1.45
N ILE A 164 -4.18 10.24 2.14
CA ILE A 164 -3.85 8.92 1.58
C ILE A 164 -4.74 8.63 0.36
N ILE A 165 -6.05 8.83 0.45
CA ILE A 165 -6.98 8.63 -0.69
C ILE A 165 -6.51 9.39 -1.94
N LYS A 166 -5.91 10.56 -1.80
CA LYS A 166 -5.37 11.30 -2.96
C LYS A 166 -4.18 10.62 -3.61
N ASP A 167 -3.37 9.92 -2.83
CA ASP A 167 -2.28 9.13 -3.38
C ASP A 167 -2.82 7.87 -4.07
N GLU A 168 -3.86 7.19 -3.52
CA GLU A 168 -4.49 6.04 -4.18
C GLU A 168 -5.16 6.43 -5.52
N GLU A 169 -5.81 7.61 -5.59
CA GLU A 169 -6.32 8.16 -6.85
C GLU A 169 -5.18 8.37 -7.87
N TYR A 170 -4.02 8.85 -7.41
CA TYR A 170 -2.83 9.03 -8.23
C TYR A 170 -2.19 7.71 -8.64
N HIS A 171 -2.16 6.70 -7.76
CA HIS A 171 -1.70 5.35 -8.10
C HIS A 171 -2.52 4.73 -9.23
N ILE A 172 -3.86 4.87 -9.18
CA ILE A 172 -4.74 4.42 -10.28
C ILE A 172 -4.34 5.09 -11.60
N PHE A 173 -4.12 6.41 -11.59
CA PHE A 173 -3.70 7.14 -12.79
C PHE A 173 -2.37 6.61 -13.34
N LEU A 174 -1.38 6.39 -12.48
CA LEU A 174 -0.08 5.85 -12.87
C LEU A 174 -0.18 4.42 -13.43
N LEU A 175 -0.95 3.54 -12.78
CA LEU A 175 -1.17 2.18 -13.24
C LEU A 175 -1.87 2.15 -14.62
N GLN A 176 -2.84 3.03 -14.85
CA GLN A 176 -3.51 3.18 -16.16
C GLN A 176 -2.56 3.69 -17.26
N SER A 177 -1.50 4.40 -16.91
CA SER A 177 -0.51 4.88 -17.87
C SER A 177 0.53 3.81 -18.26
N CYS A 178 0.61 2.69 -17.55
CA CYS A 178 1.51 1.61 -17.88
C CYS A 178 1.18 0.99 -19.23
N GLN A 179 2.12 1.08 -20.16
CA GLN A 179 2.04 0.39 -21.47
C GLN A 179 2.57 -1.02 -21.28
N ILE A 180 1.68 -2.01 -21.30
CA ILE A 180 2.00 -3.44 -21.13
C ILE A 180 1.42 -4.25 -22.27
#